data_58c03d81c3bfb31ebb2501d4e7815166
#
_entry.id   58c03d81c3bfb31ebb2501d4e7815166
#
_cell.length_a   1.000
_cell.length_b   1.000
_cell.length_c   1.000
_cell.angle_alpha   90.00
_cell.angle_beta   90.00
_cell.angle_gamma   90.00
#
_symmetry.space_group_name_H-M   'P 1'
#
loop_
_entity.id
_entity.type
_entity.pdbx_description
1 polymer ?
#
loop_
_entity_poly.entity_id
_entity_poly.type
_entity_poly.pdbx_seq_one_letter_code
_entity_poly.pdbx_strand_id
1 'polypeptide(L)'
;MHVPMSASLKNKRRVIKSLKTKLRGRYNASVAEVEHLDKWQRATIAVALVSNEKSKLVKDQTAIEQMVNDCVDIELVTTTVEWL
;
A
#
# COMPACT_ATOMS: atom_id res chain seq x y z
N MET A 1 2.88 5.09 -6.02
CA MET A 1 2.96 3.67 -6.38
C MET A 1 2.55 3.48 -7.83
N HIS A 2 3.30 2.70 -8.57
CA HIS A 2 3.06 2.42 -9.97
C HIS A 2 2.70 0.94 -10.16
N VAL A 3 1.75 0.64 -11.05
CA VAL A 3 1.29 -0.72 -11.33
C VAL A 3 1.53 -1.02 -12.81
N PRO A 4 2.80 -1.31 -13.20
CA PRO A 4 3.21 -1.35 -14.61
C PRO A 4 2.55 -2.47 -15.42
N MET A 5 2.15 -3.55 -14.77
CA MET A 5 1.53 -4.71 -15.43
C MET A 5 0.01 -4.56 -15.58
N SER A 6 -0.55 -3.46 -15.10
CA SER A 6 -1.98 -3.23 -15.18
C SER A 6 -2.39 -2.81 -16.59
N ALA A 7 -3.26 -3.56 -17.24
CA ALA A 7 -3.76 -3.28 -18.58
C ALA A 7 -5.11 -2.53 -18.56
N SER A 8 -5.72 -2.36 -17.39
CA SER A 8 -7.02 -1.72 -17.25
C SER A 8 -7.28 -1.34 -15.79
N LEU A 9 -8.31 -0.51 -15.57
CA LEU A 9 -8.76 -0.19 -14.21
C LEU A 9 -9.21 -1.43 -13.45
N LYS A 10 -9.79 -2.40 -14.14
CA LYS A 10 -10.20 -3.66 -13.54
C LYS A 10 -9.00 -4.42 -12.97
N ASN A 11 -7.93 -4.53 -13.74
CA ASN A 11 -6.69 -5.18 -13.29
C ASN A 11 -6.06 -4.42 -12.12
N LYS A 12 -5.99 -3.10 -12.20
CA LYS A 12 -5.49 -2.26 -11.12
C LYS A 12 -6.28 -2.49 -9.83
N ARG A 13 -7.61 -2.46 -9.89
CA ARG A 13 -8.47 -2.68 -8.72
C ARG A 13 -8.24 -4.03 -8.09
N ARG A 14 -8.03 -5.06 -8.89
CA ARG A 14 -7.73 -6.42 -8.40
C ARG A 14 -6.42 -6.44 -7.63
N VAL A 15 -5.37 -5.82 -8.18
CA VAL A 15 -4.06 -5.73 -7.53
C VAL A 15 -4.15 -4.96 -6.21
N ILE A 16 -4.81 -3.81 -6.23
CA ILE A 16 -4.97 -2.96 -5.04
C ILE A 16 -5.80 -3.68 -3.97
N LYS A 17 -6.87 -4.36 -4.36
CA LYS A 17 -7.70 -5.13 -3.43
C LYS A 17 -6.91 -6.23 -2.74
N SER A 18 -6.08 -6.94 -3.51
CA SER A 18 -5.19 -7.97 -2.96
C SER A 18 -4.22 -7.40 -1.95
N LEU A 19 -3.60 -6.27 -2.29
CA LEU A 19 -2.67 -5.57 -1.39
C LEU A 19 -3.35 -5.12 -0.10
N LYS A 20 -4.54 -4.51 -0.20
CA LYS A 20 -5.33 -4.09 0.96
C LYS A 20 -5.65 -5.27 1.88
N THR A 21 -6.06 -6.38 1.30
CA THR A 21 -6.39 -7.60 2.05
C THR A 21 -5.17 -8.12 2.80
N LYS A 22 -4.01 -8.16 2.16
CA LYS A 22 -2.77 -8.60 2.80
C LYS A 22 -2.36 -7.67 3.95
N LEU A 23 -2.45 -6.36 3.74
CA LEU A 23 -2.10 -5.38 4.76
C LEU A 23 -3.03 -5.47 5.97
N ARG A 24 -4.33 -5.59 5.73
CA ARG A 24 -5.33 -5.73 6.81
C ARG A 24 -5.18 -7.05 7.56
N GLY A 25 -4.79 -8.11 6.88
CA GLY A 25 -4.62 -9.43 7.47
C GLY A 25 -3.36 -9.57 8.33
N ARG A 26 -2.30 -8.85 7.99
CA ARG A 26 -1.02 -8.91 8.71
C ARG A 26 -0.86 -7.83 9.77
N TYR A 27 -1.48 -6.68 9.56
CA TYR A 27 -1.31 -5.51 10.41
C TYR A 27 -2.67 -4.99 10.83
N ASN A 28 -2.74 -4.37 12.00
CA ASN A 28 -3.93 -3.67 12.42
C ASN A 28 -3.98 -2.31 11.71
N ALA A 29 -4.27 -2.35 10.42
CA ALA A 29 -4.16 -1.22 9.52
C ALA A 29 -5.49 -0.87 8.88
N SER A 30 -5.73 0.44 8.73
CA SER A 30 -6.75 0.97 7.84
C SER A 30 -6.07 1.36 6.53
N VAL A 31 -6.61 0.90 5.40
CA VAL A 31 -5.99 1.05 4.10
C VAL A 31 -7.00 1.59 3.11
N ALA A 32 -6.60 2.61 2.34
CA ALA A 32 -7.45 3.17 1.30
C ALA A 32 -6.62 3.64 0.11
N GLU A 33 -7.18 3.54 -1.08
CA GLU A 33 -6.65 4.22 -2.25
C GLU A 33 -7.19 5.65 -2.25
N VAL A 34 -6.32 6.66 -2.24
CA VAL A 34 -6.72 8.06 -2.00
C VAL A 34 -6.51 8.99 -3.20
N GLU A 35 -5.65 8.60 -4.14
CA GLU A 35 -5.39 9.40 -5.34
C GLU A 35 -5.26 8.50 -6.56
N HIS A 36 -5.38 9.08 -7.73
CA HIS A 36 -5.25 8.36 -9.02
C HIS A 36 -6.27 7.24 -9.19
N LEU A 37 -7.47 7.41 -8.64
CA LEU A 37 -8.52 6.38 -8.67
C LEU A 37 -8.92 6.00 -10.08
N ASP A 38 -8.85 6.95 -11.02
CA ASP A 38 -9.19 6.76 -12.43
C ASP A 38 -7.98 6.41 -13.31
N LYS A 39 -6.79 6.34 -12.73
CA LYS A 39 -5.56 5.97 -13.45
C LYS A 39 -5.32 4.47 -13.31
N TRP A 40 -5.05 3.82 -14.43
CA TRP A 40 -4.85 2.35 -14.44
C TRP A 40 -3.43 1.91 -14.10
N GLN A 41 -2.45 2.84 -14.23
CA GLN A 41 -1.04 2.54 -13.98
C GLN A 41 -0.47 3.21 -12.73
N ARG A 42 -1.28 3.99 -12.03
CA ARG A 42 -0.87 4.69 -10.81
C ARG A 42 -1.86 4.50 -9.68
N ALA A 43 -1.33 4.44 -8.48
CA ALA A 43 -2.15 4.39 -7.28
C ALA A 43 -1.42 5.06 -6.13
N THR A 44 -2.17 5.74 -5.28
CA THR A 44 -1.68 6.25 -4.01
C THR A 44 -2.48 5.57 -2.91
N ILE A 45 -1.78 4.84 -2.06
CA ILE A 45 -2.37 4.10 -0.97
C ILE A 45 -2.01 4.78 0.34
N ALA A 46 -3.02 5.09 1.14
CA ALA A 46 -2.84 5.56 2.50
C ALA A 46 -3.01 4.40 3.47
N VAL A 47 -2.09 4.27 4.39
CA VAL A 47 -2.11 3.24 5.43
C VAL A 47 -2.01 3.93 6.77
N ALA A 48 -2.98 3.68 7.65
CA ALA A 48 -2.98 4.22 9.01
C ALA A 48 -2.77 3.07 10.00
N LEU A 49 -1.80 3.27 10.89
CA LEU A 49 -1.45 2.32 11.95
C LEU A 49 -1.55 3.03 13.29
N VAL A 50 -2.04 2.30 14.29
CA VAL A 50 -2.11 2.80 15.67
C VAL A 50 -1.43 1.81 16.58
N SER A 51 -0.57 2.31 17.46
CA SER A 51 0.08 1.53 18.51
C SER A 51 0.51 2.47 19.63
N ASN A 52 0.60 1.93 20.83
CA ASN A 52 1.18 2.66 21.96
C ASN A 52 2.73 2.56 22.00
N GLU A 53 3.33 1.87 21.02
CA GLU A 53 4.78 1.72 20.90
C GLU A 53 5.26 2.20 19.53
N LYS A 54 6.04 3.27 19.52
CA LYS A 54 6.59 3.82 18.27
C LYS A 54 7.52 2.83 17.57
N SER A 55 8.30 2.06 18.34
CA SER A 55 9.19 1.04 17.78
C SER A 55 8.44 0.00 16.95
N LYS A 56 7.25 -0.39 17.39
CA LYS A 56 6.39 -1.30 16.63
C LYS A 56 5.92 -0.66 15.32
N LEU A 57 5.54 0.61 15.36
CA LEU A 57 5.11 1.34 14.16
C LEU A 57 6.23 1.44 13.14
N VAL A 58 7.47 1.68 13.58
CA VAL A 58 8.64 1.73 12.69
C VAL A 58 8.88 0.37 12.03
N LYS A 59 8.79 -0.72 12.80
CA LYS A 59 8.93 -2.07 12.26
C LYS A 59 7.84 -2.38 11.24
N ASP A 60 6.59 -2.05 11.56
CA ASP A 60 5.46 -2.31 10.67
C ASP A 60 5.59 -1.51 9.38
N GLN A 61 6.02 -0.25 9.45
CA GLN A 61 6.28 0.57 8.28
C GLN A 61 7.31 -0.07 7.36
N THR A 62 8.45 -0.49 7.90
CA THR A 62 9.51 -1.13 7.13
C THR A 62 9.02 -2.42 6.48
N ALA A 63 8.27 -3.23 7.24
CA ALA A 63 7.72 -4.49 6.73
C ALA A 63 6.70 -4.26 5.63
N ILE A 64 5.86 -3.23 5.74
CA ILE A 64 4.87 -2.88 4.72
C ILE A 64 5.56 -2.42 3.44
N GLU A 65 6.58 -1.57 3.54
CA GLU A 65 7.35 -1.14 2.38
C GLU A 65 8.00 -2.32 1.67
N GLN A 66 8.55 -3.26 2.43
CA GLN A 66 9.15 -4.48 1.87
C GLN A 66 8.10 -5.35 1.19
N MET A 67 6.92 -5.49 1.78
CA MET A 67 5.83 -6.27 1.18
C MET A 67 5.40 -5.67 -0.16
N VAL A 68 5.30 -4.34 -0.25
CA VAL A 68 4.94 -3.67 -1.50
C VAL A 68 6.03 -3.85 -2.55
N ASN A 69 7.29 -3.71 -2.15
CA ASN A 69 8.43 -3.92 -3.05
C ASN A 69 8.51 -5.36 -3.58
N ASP A 70 8.08 -6.34 -2.79
CA ASP A 70 8.12 -7.75 -3.16
C ASP A 70 6.94 -8.15 -4.06
N CYS A 71 5.94 -7.29 -4.23
CA CYS A 71 4.84 -7.55 -5.16
C CYS A 71 5.33 -7.42 -6.60
N VAL A 72 5.18 -8.50 -7.38
CA VAL A 72 5.66 -8.53 -8.77
C VAL A 72 4.92 -7.56 -9.69
N ASP A 73 3.68 -7.23 -9.37
CA ASP A 73 2.84 -6.35 -10.18
C ASP A 73 2.90 -4.88 -9.75
N ILE A 74 3.75 -4.54 -8.79
CA ILE A 74 3.80 -3.21 -8.17
C ILE A 74 5.24 -2.71 -8.14
N GLU A 75 5.39 -1.42 -8.47
CA GLU A 75 6.64 -0.69 -8.31
C GLU A 75 6.40 0.44 -7.31
N LEU A 76 7.14 0.43 -6.19
CA LEU A 76 7.07 1.48 -5.19
C LEU A 76 7.91 2.67 -5.66
N VAL A 77 7.25 3.80 -5.95
CA VAL A 77 7.92 5.00 -6.46
C VAL A 77 8.39 5.89 -5.34
N THR A 78 7.53 6.15 -4.36
CA THR A 78 7.86 7.03 -3.24
C THR A 78 7.00 6.68 -2.02
N THR A 79 7.54 6.96 -0.84
CA THR A 79 6.83 6.78 0.43
C THR A 79 6.98 8.04 1.27
N THR A 80 5.87 8.51 1.81
CA THR A 80 5.86 9.63 2.76
C THR A 80 5.24 9.14 4.07
N VAL A 81 5.86 9.49 5.20
CA VAL A 81 5.42 9.06 6.52
C VAL A 81 5.14 10.27 7.39
N GLU A 82 4.00 10.26 8.05
CA GLU A 82 3.61 11.29 9.02
C GLU A 82 3.40 10.65 10.39
N TRP A 83 3.96 11.27 11.42
CA TRP A 83 3.79 10.88 12.81
C TRP A 83 2.88 11.88 13.50
N LEU A 84 1.82 11.38 14.09
CA LEU A 84 0.85 12.19 14.83
C LEU A 84 1.02 12.03 16.34
#